data_2613f5be47d61e91236e75095449bf3d
#
_entry.id   2613f5be47d61e91236e75095449bf3d
#
_cell.length_a   1.000
_cell.length_b   1.000
_cell.length_c   1.000
_cell.angle_alpha   90.00
_cell.angle_beta   90.00
_cell.angle_gamma   90.00
#
_symmetry.space_group_name_H-M   'P 1'
#
loop_
_entity.id
_entity.type
_entity.pdbx_description
1 polymer ?
#
loop_
_entity_poly.entity_id
_entity_poly.type
_entity_poly.pdbx_seq_one_letter_code
_entity_poly.pdbx_strand_id
1 'polypeptide(L)'
;MKMLYRVSRLLKDKRGFSGYFEIAVLILVFLMILTLSVSFLNVYAKHNLVNAMAHEIARYVEIKGEINGQTTAEIQRLKDVSGFGDATVTFDKSGKLDLEEEFMVTVTVERKFGIGGIQVIPVTIQAVATGRSEVYWK
;
A
#
# COMPACT_ATOMS: atom_id res chain seq x y z
N MET A 1 -18.27 -8.76 -62.16
CA MET A 1 -17.94 -7.33 -61.93
C MET A 1 -18.81 -6.60 -60.92
N LYS A 2 -20.09 -6.90 -60.75
CA LYS A 2 -20.99 -6.25 -59.78
C LYS A 2 -20.69 -6.62 -58.27
N MET A 3 -20.08 -7.76 -58.02
CA MET A 3 -19.79 -8.21 -56.66
C MET A 3 -18.60 -7.49 -56.00
N LEU A 4 -17.58 -7.19 -56.78
CA LEU A 4 -16.40 -6.43 -56.32
C LEU A 4 -16.74 -4.98 -56.00
N TYR A 5 -17.70 -4.38 -56.68
CA TYR A 5 -18.18 -3.01 -56.40
C TYR A 5 -18.98 -2.90 -55.09
N ARG A 6 -19.67 -3.98 -54.67
CA ARG A 6 -20.38 -4.02 -53.40
C ARG A 6 -19.42 -4.12 -52.18
N VAL A 7 -18.37 -4.93 -52.33
CA VAL A 7 -17.35 -5.09 -51.27
C VAL A 7 -16.57 -3.79 -51.06
N SER A 8 -16.22 -3.08 -52.12
CA SER A 8 -15.53 -1.80 -52.05
C SER A 8 -16.39 -0.69 -51.41
N ARG A 9 -17.73 -0.76 -51.52
CA ARG A 9 -18.66 0.17 -50.91
C ARG A 9 -18.80 -0.08 -49.42
N LEU A 10 -18.75 -1.32 -48.95
CA LEU A 10 -18.75 -1.68 -47.52
C LEU A 10 -17.45 -1.29 -46.82
N LEU A 11 -16.32 -1.35 -47.51
CA LEU A 11 -15.02 -0.89 -47.01
C LEU A 11 -14.89 0.63 -47.00
N LYS A 12 -15.76 1.35 -47.74
CA LYS A 12 -15.76 2.81 -47.83
C LYS A 12 -16.70 3.48 -46.81
N ASP A 13 -17.50 2.68 -46.11
CA ASP A 13 -18.39 3.17 -45.05
C ASP A 13 -17.61 3.36 -43.75
N LYS A 14 -16.78 4.40 -43.73
CA LYS A 14 -15.94 4.79 -42.57
C LYS A 14 -16.76 5.18 -41.34
N ARG A 15 -18.07 5.41 -41.48
CA ARG A 15 -18.94 5.79 -40.36
C ARG A 15 -19.22 4.64 -39.41
N GLY A 16 -19.41 3.42 -39.91
CA GLY A 16 -19.60 2.24 -39.04
C GLY A 16 -18.35 1.81 -38.30
N PHE A 17 -17.21 1.86 -39.00
CA PHE A 17 -15.91 1.44 -38.41
C PHE A 17 -15.40 2.44 -37.34
N SER A 18 -15.64 3.74 -37.55
CA SER A 18 -15.32 4.80 -36.60
C SER A 18 -16.06 4.61 -35.25
N GLY A 19 -17.38 4.34 -35.28
CA GLY A 19 -18.16 4.14 -34.08
C GLY A 19 -17.75 2.94 -33.27
N TYR A 20 -17.44 1.79 -33.88
CA TYR A 20 -16.93 0.62 -33.16
C TYR A 20 -15.55 0.85 -32.57
N PHE A 21 -14.68 1.56 -33.26
CA PHE A 21 -13.37 1.90 -32.78
C PHE A 21 -13.44 2.84 -31.56
N GLU A 22 -14.30 3.85 -31.60
CA GLU A 22 -14.54 4.78 -30.48
C GLU A 22 -15.05 4.03 -29.25
N ILE A 23 -16.01 3.11 -29.42
CA ILE A 23 -16.52 2.29 -28.31
C ILE A 23 -15.41 1.37 -27.75
N ALA A 24 -14.61 0.74 -28.61
CA ALA A 24 -13.50 -0.11 -28.18
C ALA A 24 -12.46 0.67 -27.38
N VAL A 25 -12.09 1.87 -27.81
CA VAL A 25 -11.19 2.77 -27.07
C VAL A 25 -11.79 3.17 -25.74
N LEU A 26 -13.08 3.51 -25.70
CA LEU A 26 -13.77 3.89 -24.46
C LEU A 26 -13.78 2.74 -23.45
N ILE A 27 -14.07 1.52 -23.90
CA ILE A 27 -14.01 0.32 -23.05
C ILE A 27 -12.59 0.10 -22.52
N LEU A 28 -11.57 0.25 -23.36
CA LEU A 28 -10.17 0.07 -22.96
C LEU A 28 -9.77 1.10 -21.90
N VAL A 29 -10.13 2.37 -22.09
CA VAL A 29 -9.90 3.44 -21.11
C VAL A 29 -10.62 3.14 -19.80
N PHE A 30 -11.87 2.69 -19.85
CA PHE A 30 -12.65 2.31 -18.68
C PHE A 30 -12.00 1.15 -17.91
N LEU A 31 -11.56 0.10 -18.59
CA LEU A 31 -10.83 -1.02 -17.97
C LEU A 31 -9.51 -0.58 -17.35
N MET A 32 -8.81 0.35 -17.98
CA MET A 32 -7.58 0.92 -17.43
C MET A 32 -7.86 1.68 -16.12
N ILE A 33 -8.91 2.49 -16.09
CA ILE A 33 -9.32 3.22 -14.87
C ILE A 33 -9.72 2.25 -13.75
N LEU A 34 -10.48 1.18 -14.07
CA LEU A 34 -10.83 0.16 -13.09
C LEU A 34 -9.60 -0.52 -12.50
N THR A 35 -8.65 -0.91 -13.33
CA THR A 35 -7.39 -1.55 -12.89
C THR A 35 -6.58 -0.64 -11.99
N LEU A 36 -6.48 0.64 -12.33
CA LEU A 36 -5.82 1.65 -11.49
C LEU A 36 -6.52 1.82 -10.14
N SER A 37 -7.85 1.85 -10.13
CA SER A 37 -8.64 1.97 -8.91
C SER A 37 -8.42 0.81 -7.96
N VAL A 38 -8.44 -0.42 -8.46
CA VAL A 38 -8.17 -1.63 -7.64
C VAL A 38 -6.75 -1.60 -7.08
N SER A 39 -5.78 -1.18 -7.88
CA SER A 39 -4.39 -1.07 -7.46
C SER A 39 -4.21 -0.03 -6.35
N PHE A 40 -4.91 1.09 -6.45
CA PHE A 40 -4.91 2.13 -5.43
C PHE A 40 -5.52 1.65 -4.10
N LEU A 41 -6.65 0.93 -4.15
CA LEU A 41 -7.27 0.35 -2.96
C LEU A 41 -6.33 -0.63 -2.24
N ASN A 42 -5.56 -1.42 -2.98
CA ASN A 42 -4.57 -2.33 -2.39
C ASN A 42 -3.47 -1.58 -1.63
N VAL A 43 -2.97 -0.47 -2.17
CA VAL A 43 -1.97 0.37 -1.48
C VAL A 43 -2.57 0.99 -0.23
N TYR A 44 -3.79 1.51 -0.32
CA TYR A 44 -4.50 2.10 0.81
C TYR A 44 -4.75 1.08 1.94
N ALA A 45 -5.18 -0.13 1.60
CA ALA A 45 -5.36 -1.19 2.58
C ALA A 45 -4.04 -1.55 3.29
N LYS A 46 -2.94 -1.64 2.56
CA LYS A 46 -1.60 -1.87 3.14
C LYS A 46 -1.15 -0.72 4.03
N HIS A 47 -1.42 0.52 3.63
CA HIS A 47 -1.13 1.69 4.47
C HIS A 47 -1.85 1.61 5.82
N ASN A 48 -3.13 1.23 5.82
CA ASN A 48 -3.90 1.06 7.06
C ASN A 48 -3.33 -0.04 7.95
N LEU A 49 -2.87 -1.16 7.36
CA LEU A 49 -2.23 -2.24 8.11
C LEU A 49 -0.89 -1.81 8.73
N VAL A 50 -0.06 -1.08 7.98
CA VAL A 50 1.21 -0.54 8.50
C VAL A 50 0.95 0.46 9.63
N ASN A 51 -0.07 1.29 9.49
CA ASN A 51 -0.47 2.23 10.53
C ASN A 51 -0.96 1.51 11.79
N ALA A 52 -1.80 0.49 11.65
CA ALA A 52 -2.25 -0.34 12.77
C ALA A 52 -1.06 -1.01 13.49
N MET A 53 -0.09 -1.54 12.73
CA MET A 53 1.12 -2.14 13.27
C MET A 53 1.95 -1.11 14.07
N ALA A 54 2.11 0.12 13.56
CA ALA A 54 2.84 1.17 14.26
C ALA A 54 2.19 1.52 15.60
N HIS A 55 0.86 1.63 15.64
CA HIS A 55 0.11 1.87 16.88
C HIS A 55 0.18 0.71 17.86
N GLU A 56 0.16 -0.54 17.39
CA GLU A 56 0.27 -1.70 18.26
C GLU A 56 1.66 -1.81 18.89
N ILE A 57 2.72 -1.52 18.12
CA ILE A 57 4.09 -1.43 18.64
C ILE A 57 4.19 -0.30 19.68
N ALA A 58 3.66 0.88 19.40
CA ALA A 58 3.66 2.00 20.33
C ALA A 58 2.97 1.62 21.65
N ARG A 59 1.78 1.02 21.58
CA ARG A 59 1.04 0.56 22.76
C ARG A 59 1.80 -0.51 23.57
N TYR A 60 2.49 -1.42 22.89
CA TYR A 60 3.33 -2.40 23.59
C TYR A 60 4.44 -1.72 24.39
N VAL A 61 5.12 -0.73 23.80
CA VAL A 61 6.19 0.02 24.44
C VAL A 61 5.64 0.89 25.58
N GLU A 62 4.46 1.51 25.43
CA GLU A 62 3.78 2.26 26.49
C GLU A 62 3.61 1.42 27.76
N ILE A 63 3.10 0.20 27.60
CA ILE A 63 2.84 -0.72 28.72
C ILE A 63 4.12 -1.29 29.32
N LYS A 64 5.14 -1.52 28.51
CA LYS A 64 6.43 -2.07 28.99
C LYS A 64 7.38 -1.02 29.54
N GLY A 65 7.28 0.22 29.06
CA GLY A 65 8.13 1.34 29.45
C GLY A 65 9.59 1.17 29.02
N GLU A 66 9.89 0.22 28.13
CA GLU A 66 11.27 0.00 27.66
C GLU A 66 11.32 -0.51 26.22
N ILE A 67 12.35 -0.08 25.52
CA ILE A 67 12.67 -0.54 24.16
C ILE A 67 13.92 -1.44 24.26
N ASN A 68 13.69 -2.75 24.30
CA ASN A 68 14.72 -3.76 24.50
C ASN A 68 14.55 -4.97 23.58
N GLY A 69 15.28 -6.07 23.88
CA GLY A 69 15.19 -7.31 23.10
C GLY A 69 13.80 -7.95 23.09
N GLN A 70 12.99 -7.80 24.15
CA GLN A 70 11.61 -8.29 24.17
C GLN A 70 10.73 -7.49 23.23
N THR A 71 10.90 -6.17 23.17
CA THR A 71 10.25 -5.30 22.19
C THR A 71 10.60 -5.72 20.78
N THR A 72 11.85 -6.06 20.51
CA THR A 72 12.29 -6.56 19.20
C THR A 72 11.63 -7.89 18.84
N ALA A 73 11.48 -8.80 19.80
CA ALA A 73 10.80 -10.09 19.56
C ALA A 73 9.31 -9.89 19.24
N GLU A 74 8.63 -8.97 19.95
CA GLU A 74 7.22 -8.64 19.66
C GLU A 74 7.06 -7.97 18.30
N ILE A 75 7.97 -7.06 17.94
CA ILE A 75 8.00 -6.46 16.60
C ILE A 75 8.13 -7.54 15.53
N GLN A 76 9.00 -8.52 15.72
CA GLN A 76 9.15 -9.63 14.77
C GLN A 76 7.86 -10.44 14.65
N ARG A 77 7.22 -10.75 15.77
CA ARG A 77 5.91 -11.43 15.78
C ARG A 77 4.85 -10.65 15.00
N LEU A 78 4.77 -9.34 15.23
CA LEU A 78 3.82 -8.47 14.52
C LEU A 78 4.11 -8.39 13.02
N LYS A 79 5.38 -8.34 12.63
CA LYS A 79 5.79 -8.41 11.22
C LYS A 79 5.33 -9.71 10.56
N ASP A 80 5.49 -10.82 11.23
CA ASP A 80 5.12 -12.14 10.71
C ASP A 80 3.59 -12.27 10.57
N VAL A 81 2.84 -11.84 11.58
CA VAL A 81 1.36 -11.87 11.58
C VAL A 81 0.78 -10.92 10.55
N SER A 82 1.34 -9.72 10.39
CA SER A 82 0.86 -8.73 9.42
C SER A 82 1.32 -9.00 7.98
N GLY A 83 2.25 -9.94 7.77
CA GLY A 83 2.82 -10.24 6.47
C GLY A 83 3.81 -9.17 5.96
N PHE A 84 4.36 -8.35 6.86
CA PHE A 84 5.35 -7.32 6.58
C PHE A 84 6.73 -7.69 7.15
N GLY A 85 7.21 -8.90 6.87
CA GLY A 85 8.51 -9.38 7.38
C GLY A 85 9.70 -8.48 7.01
N ASP A 86 9.58 -7.73 5.93
CA ASP A 86 10.56 -6.76 5.42
C ASP A 86 10.37 -5.33 5.97
N ALA A 87 9.40 -5.11 6.87
CA ALA A 87 9.18 -3.80 7.47
C ALA A 87 10.40 -3.35 8.30
N THR A 88 10.79 -2.11 8.15
CA THR A 88 11.78 -1.45 9.00
C THR A 88 11.06 -0.67 10.10
N VAL A 89 11.37 -0.98 11.35
CA VAL A 89 10.84 -0.28 12.52
C VAL A 89 11.96 0.49 13.19
N THR A 90 11.76 1.78 13.38
CA THR A 90 12.71 2.67 14.03
C THR A 90 12.02 3.43 15.16
N PHE A 91 12.79 3.68 16.22
CA PHE A 91 12.37 4.49 17.35
C PHE A 91 13.26 5.73 17.44
N ASP A 92 12.71 6.82 17.91
CA ASP A 92 13.47 8.05 18.23
C ASP A 92 14.25 7.91 19.54
N LYS A 93 13.88 6.94 20.39
CA LYS A 93 14.50 6.65 21.69
C LYS A 93 14.85 5.17 21.83
N SER A 94 15.64 4.83 22.85
CA SER A 94 16.05 3.47 23.16
C SER A 94 16.25 3.26 24.65
N GLY A 95 16.08 2.03 25.13
CA GLY A 95 16.25 1.68 26.53
C GLY A 95 14.98 1.92 27.35
N LYS A 96 15.16 2.23 28.62
CA LYS A 96 14.07 2.54 29.56
C LYS A 96 13.55 3.95 29.31
N LEU A 97 12.24 4.08 29.35
CA LEU A 97 11.52 5.34 29.21
C LEU A 97 11.00 5.76 30.57
N ASP A 98 11.15 7.03 30.94
CA ASP A 98 10.60 7.57 32.16
C ASP A 98 9.06 7.65 32.09
N LEU A 99 8.42 7.77 33.26
CA LEU A 99 6.97 7.93 33.33
C LEU A 99 6.54 9.17 32.54
N GLU A 100 5.51 9.02 31.72
CA GLU A 100 4.99 10.05 30.81
C GLU A 100 5.97 10.51 29.70
N GLU A 101 7.11 9.85 29.57
CA GLU A 101 8.03 10.16 28.48
C GLU A 101 7.44 9.79 27.12
N GLU A 102 7.40 10.77 26.23
CA GLU A 102 6.91 10.57 24.86
C GLU A 102 7.99 9.95 23.99
N PHE A 103 7.59 9.05 23.13
CA PHE A 103 8.44 8.41 22.11
C PHE A 103 7.69 8.28 20.79
N MET A 104 8.43 8.08 19.71
CA MET A 104 7.92 7.95 18.38
C MET A 104 8.36 6.63 17.75
N VAL A 105 7.42 5.93 17.15
CA VAL A 105 7.67 4.71 16.36
C VAL A 105 7.41 5.01 14.90
N THR A 106 8.38 4.74 14.05
CA THR A 106 8.23 4.84 12.61
C THR A 106 8.34 3.46 11.99
N VAL A 107 7.31 3.05 11.27
CA VAL A 107 7.28 1.79 10.51
C VAL A 107 7.32 2.14 9.03
N THR A 108 8.31 1.59 8.33
CA THR A 108 8.52 1.81 6.89
C THR A 108 8.48 0.48 6.16
N VAL A 109 7.67 0.41 5.10
CA VAL A 109 7.54 -0.77 4.24
C VAL A 109 7.67 -0.36 2.78
N GLU A 110 8.55 -1.03 2.05
CA GLU A 110 8.67 -0.84 0.61
C GLU A 110 7.78 -1.83 -0.14
N ARG A 111 7.00 -1.34 -1.06
CA ARG A 111 6.14 -2.16 -1.93
C ARG A 111 6.24 -1.68 -3.36
N LYS A 112 6.06 -2.61 -4.29
CA LYS A 112 5.99 -2.27 -5.71
C LYS A 112 4.52 -2.13 -6.10
N PHE A 113 4.22 -1.01 -6.71
CA PHE A 113 2.92 -0.72 -7.30
C PHE A 113 2.96 -0.98 -8.80
N GLY A 114 1.89 -1.54 -9.34
CA GLY A 114 1.83 -1.83 -10.77
C GLY A 114 0.42 -2.07 -11.28
N ILE A 115 0.32 -2.14 -12.60
CA ILE A 115 -0.91 -2.35 -13.36
C ILE A 115 -0.82 -3.70 -14.05
N GLY A 116 -1.88 -4.53 -13.94
CA GLY A 116 -1.98 -5.78 -14.70
C GLY A 116 -0.91 -6.84 -14.36
N GLY A 117 -0.37 -6.83 -13.12
CA GLY A 117 0.69 -7.76 -12.70
C GLY A 117 2.12 -7.28 -12.97
N ILE A 118 2.29 -6.16 -13.68
CA ILE A 118 3.60 -5.54 -13.90
C ILE A 118 3.87 -4.56 -12.76
N GLN A 119 4.77 -4.92 -11.85
CA GLN A 119 5.16 -4.10 -10.69
C GLN A 119 6.33 -3.20 -11.07
N VAL A 120 6.09 -1.94 -11.41
CA VAL A 120 7.10 -1.04 -11.98
C VAL A 120 7.49 0.08 -11.01
N ILE A 121 6.58 0.55 -10.15
CA ILE A 121 6.79 1.74 -9.33
C ILE A 121 7.03 1.32 -7.88
N PRO A 122 8.22 1.56 -7.31
CA PRO A 122 8.44 1.37 -5.88
C PRO A 122 7.67 2.44 -5.10
N VAL A 123 6.88 2.01 -4.12
CA VAL A 123 6.13 2.90 -3.21
C VAL A 123 6.58 2.59 -1.80
N THR A 124 7.05 3.61 -1.10
CA THR A 124 7.37 3.53 0.32
C THR A 124 6.14 3.91 1.14
N ILE A 125 5.67 2.99 1.95
CA ILE A 125 4.58 3.20 2.89
C ILE A 125 5.21 3.45 4.25
N GLN A 126 4.94 4.60 4.83
CA GLN A 126 5.46 4.98 6.14
C GLN A 126 4.28 5.31 7.06
N ALA A 127 4.34 4.79 8.28
CA ALA A 127 3.42 5.14 9.36
C ALA A 127 4.21 5.54 10.59
N VAL A 128 3.71 6.55 11.28
CA VAL A 128 4.31 7.09 12.50
C VAL A 128 3.26 7.02 13.60
N ALA A 129 3.63 6.43 14.74
CA ALA A 129 2.82 6.43 15.93
C ALA A 129 3.62 7.05 17.09
N THR A 130 2.97 7.90 17.86
CA THR A 130 3.51 8.45 19.10
C THR A 130 2.90 7.72 20.27
N GLY A 131 3.70 7.42 21.27
CA GLY A 131 3.25 6.81 22.52
C GLY A 131 3.85 7.55 23.73
N ARG A 132 3.32 7.26 24.90
CA ARG A 132 3.77 7.80 26.16
C ARG A 132 3.94 6.66 27.16
N SER A 133 5.09 6.55 27.81
CA SER A 133 5.36 5.51 28.79
C SER A 133 4.42 5.61 30.00
N GLU A 134 3.79 4.50 30.34
CA GLU A 134 2.90 4.37 31.52
C GLU A 134 3.61 3.76 32.74
N VAL A 135 4.90 3.44 32.61
CA VAL A 135 5.66 2.70 33.62
C VAL A 135 6.51 3.61 34.47
N TYR A 136 6.36 3.48 35.79
CA TYR A 136 7.22 4.12 36.78
C TYR A 136 8.32 3.16 37.21
N TRP A 137 9.55 3.49 36.91
CA TRP A 137 10.73 2.74 37.36
C TRP A 137 11.17 3.26 38.74
N LYS A 138 11.08 2.41 39.77
CA LYS A 138 11.66 2.67 41.10
C LYS A 138 13.11 2.26 41.16
#